data_e9b31b31e6dce17c1b560a625872d291
#
_entry.id   e9b31b31e6dce17c1b560a625872d291
#
_cell.length_a   1.000
_cell.length_b   1.000
_cell.length_c   1.000
_cell.angle_alpha   90.00
_cell.angle_beta   90.00
_cell.angle_gamma   90.00
#
_symmetry.space_group_name_H-M   'P 1'
#
loop_
_entity.id
_entity.type
_entity.pdbx_description
1 polymer ?
#
loop_
_entity_poly.entity_id
_entity_poly.type
_entity_poly.pdbx_seq_one_letter_code
_entity_poly.pdbx_strand_id
1 'polypeptide(L)'
;DGTVEVEIKDSYRNMLEKIKPHFHLVETARKATRMAGLEPEEIPVRGGTDGAMLSWKGLPCPNLGTGGFNFHGVCECITAERMDRCTEILLNIIKLYAE
;
A
#
# COMPACT_ATOMS: atom_id res chain seq x y z
N ASP A 1 -12.95 23.85 38.17
CA ASP A 1 -13.50 24.02 36.83
C ASP A 1 -12.39 23.97 35.82
N GLY A 2 -12.48 23.02 34.89
CA GLY A 2 -11.53 22.86 33.80
C GLY A 2 -12.12 23.28 32.46
N THR A 3 -11.29 23.76 31.55
CA THR A 3 -11.66 24.00 30.16
C THR A 3 -10.94 22.96 29.29
N VAL A 4 -11.64 22.50 28.25
CA VAL A 4 -11.06 21.60 27.24
C VAL A 4 -11.06 22.34 25.90
N GLU A 5 -9.88 22.47 25.31
CA GLU A 5 -9.72 22.97 23.96
C GLU A 5 -9.35 21.79 23.06
N VAL A 6 -10.10 21.64 21.96
CA VAL A 6 -9.86 20.55 21.00
C VAL A 6 -9.46 21.14 19.67
N GLU A 7 -8.23 20.85 19.26
CA GLU A 7 -7.74 21.19 17.92
C GLU A 7 -7.75 19.94 17.05
N ILE A 8 -8.48 19.97 15.93
CA ILE A 8 -8.55 18.86 14.99
C ILE A 8 -7.80 19.24 13.74
N LYS A 9 -6.77 18.47 13.41
CA LYS A 9 -5.98 18.62 12.18
C LYS A 9 -6.04 17.32 11.37
N ASP A 10 -6.38 17.42 10.09
CA ASP A 10 -6.27 16.31 9.16
C ASP A 10 -4.79 16.02 8.88
N SER A 11 -4.34 14.81 9.18
CA SER A 11 -2.95 14.38 8.92
C SER A 11 -2.84 13.43 7.74
N TYR A 12 -3.81 12.52 7.59
CA TYR A 12 -3.86 11.55 6.50
C TYR A 12 -5.23 11.58 5.84
N ARG A 13 -5.22 11.50 4.51
CA ARG A 13 -6.44 11.43 3.70
C ARG A 13 -6.41 10.16 2.85
N ASN A 14 -7.59 9.64 2.51
CA ASN A 14 -7.68 8.50 1.60
C ASN A 14 -7.04 8.87 0.25
N MET A 15 -6.09 8.04 -0.18
CA MET A 15 -5.35 8.27 -1.42
C MET A 15 -6.16 7.96 -2.69
N LEU A 16 -7.29 7.27 -2.58
CA LEU A 16 -8.06 6.78 -3.72
C LEU A 16 -8.38 7.89 -4.73
N GLU A 17 -8.74 9.08 -4.24
CA GLU A 17 -9.02 10.24 -5.10
C GLU A 17 -7.82 10.61 -5.99
N LYS A 18 -6.60 10.47 -5.47
CA LYS A 18 -5.36 10.76 -6.18
C LYS A 18 -4.88 9.60 -7.05
N ILE A 19 -5.27 8.38 -6.70
CA ILE A 19 -4.93 7.17 -7.46
C ILE A 19 -5.88 6.95 -8.65
N LYS A 20 -7.16 7.29 -8.53
CA LYS A 20 -8.16 7.10 -9.62
C LYS A 20 -7.69 7.58 -11.00
N PRO A 21 -7.11 8.79 -11.17
CA PRO A 21 -6.63 9.23 -12.48
C PRO A 21 -5.45 8.42 -13.02
N HIS A 22 -4.78 7.65 -12.16
CA HIS A 22 -3.60 6.83 -12.44
C HIS A 22 -3.85 5.36 -12.09
N PHE A 23 -5.05 4.87 -12.33
CA PHE A 23 -5.48 3.54 -11.89
C PHE A 23 -4.67 2.40 -12.53
N HIS A 24 -3.96 2.67 -13.65
CA HIS A 24 -3.02 1.74 -14.25
C HIS A 24 -1.95 1.24 -13.26
N LEU A 25 -1.61 2.03 -12.23
CA LEU A 25 -0.68 1.61 -11.19
C LEU A 25 -1.22 0.40 -10.42
N VAL A 26 -2.51 0.46 -10.08
CA VAL A 26 -3.21 -0.65 -9.38
C VAL A 26 -3.37 -1.84 -10.32
N GLU A 27 -3.76 -1.62 -11.58
CA GLU A 27 -3.91 -2.69 -12.56
C GLU A 27 -2.57 -3.41 -12.84
N THR A 28 -1.48 -2.67 -12.93
CA THR A 28 -0.14 -3.25 -13.10
C THR A 28 0.24 -4.10 -11.88
N ALA A 29 -0.02 -3.61 -10.67
CA ALA A 29 0.22 -4.37 -9.45
C ALA A 29 -0.63 -5.65 -9.38
N ARG A 30 -1.91 -5.59 -9.77
CA ARG A 30 -2.79 -6.77 -9.88
C ARG A 30 -2.24 -7.79 -10.87
N LYS A 31 -1.83 -7.35 -12.06
CA LYS A 31 -1.25 -8.21 -13.09
C LYS A 31 0.03 -8.87 -12.58
N ALA A 32 0.94 -8.09 -11.96
CA ALA A 32 2.18 -8.60 -11.39
C ALA A 32 1.95 -9.64 -10.29
N THR A 33 0.93 -9.44 -9.47
CA THR A 33 0.53 -10.38 -8.41
C THR A 33 0.04 -11.71 -8.99
N ARG A 34 -0.81 -11.66 -10.02
CA ARG A 34 -1.25 -12.88 -10.72
C ARG A 34 -0.09 -13.61 -11.41
N MET A 35 0.86 -12.89 -11.98
CA MET A 35 2.08 -13.49 -12.56
C MET A 35 2.91 -14.23 -11.52
N ALA A 36 2.88 -13.81 -10.26
CA ALA A 36 3.51 -14.51 -9.14
C ALA A 36 2.67 -15.68 -8.58
N GLY A 37 1.54 -16.00 -9.22
CA GLY A 37 0.68 -17.12 -8.83
C GLY A 37 -0.26 -16.82 -7.66
N LEU A 38 -0.49 -15.55 -7.35
CA LEU A 38 -1.38 -15.11 -6.27
C LEU A 38 -2.58 -14.36 -6.85
N GLU A 39 -3.71 -14.43 -6.15
CA GLU A 39 -4.87 -13.59 -6.49
C GLU A 39 -4.75 -12.25 -5.73
N PRO A 40 -4.78 -11.11 -6.44
CA PRO A 40 -4.70 -9.81 -5.81
C PRO A 40 -5.99 -9.49 -5.06
N GLU A 41 -5.84 -8.99 -3.85
CA GLU A 41 -6.94 -8.52 -3.02
C GLU A 41 -6.68 -7.06 -2.62
N GLU A 42 -7.68 -6.21 -2.73
CA GLU A 42 -7.64 -4.84 -2.27
C GLU A 42 -8.35 -4.74 -0.93
N ILE A 43 -7.61 -4.36 0.07
CA ILE A 43 -8.12 -4.21 1.42
C ILE A 43 -7.90 -2.77 1.91
N PRO A 44 -8.85 -2.20 2.66
CA PRO A 44 -8.63 -0.93 3.31
C PRO A 44 -7.56 -1.07 4.39
N VAL A 45 -6.68 -0.09 4.46
CA VAL A 45 -5.66 0.00 5.52
C VAL A 45 -6.14 0.94 6.60
N ARG A 46 -6.06 0.49 7.86
CA ARG A 46 -6.32 1.35 9.00
C ARG A 46 -5.11 2.24 9.27
N GLY A 47 -5.35 3.53 9.44
CA GLY A 47 -4.31 4.52 9.70
C GLY A 47 -3.72 5.13 8.43
N GLY A 48 -2.73 5.97 8.62
CA GLY A 48 -2.05 6.66 7.53
C GLY A 48 -0.86 5.86 7.00
N THR A 49 -0.50 6.13 5.75
CA THR A 49 0.68 5.56 5.10
C THR A 49 1.48 6.65 4.39
N ASP A 50 2.76 6.42 4.19
CA ASP A 50 3.62 7.33 3.41
C ASP A 50 3.11 7.46 1.97
N GLY A 51 2.58 6.36 1.40
CA GLY A 51 1.96 6.39 0.08
C GLY A 51 0.76 7.33 -0.01
N ALA A 52 -0.06 7.41 1.04
CA ALA A 52 -1.16 8.37 1.10
C ALA A 52 -0.64 9.81 1.13
N MET A 53 0.39 10.10 1.93
CA MET A 53 0.99 11.43 1.99
C MET A 53 1.64 11.82 0.67
N LEU A 54 2.39 10.92 0.03
CA LEU A 54 3.03 11.16 -1.26
C LEU A 54 1.99 11.40 -2.36
N SER A 55 0.90 10.64 -2.36
CA SER A 55 -0.19 10.80 -3.32
C SER A 55 -0.82 12.21 -3.25
N TRP A 56 -1.03 12.74 -2.05
CA TRP A 56 -1.55 14.09 -1.86
C TRP A 56 -0.53 15.21 -2.16
N LYS A 57 0.77 14.87 -2.19
CA LYS A 57 1.85 15.76 -2.65
C LYS A 57 2.08 15.72 -4.16
N GLY A 58 1.29 14.97 -4.90
CA GLY A 58 1.35 14.91 -6.37
C GLY A 58 2.09 13.69 -6.93
N LEU A 59 2.50 12.73 -6.10
CA LEU A 59 3.08 11.46 -6.53
C LEU A 59 2.09 10.32 -6.22
N PRO A 60 1.27 9.89 -7.17
CA PRO A 60 0.35 8.75 -6.96
C PRO A 60 1.12 7.51 -6.52
N CYS A 61 0.88 7.06 -5.31
CA CYS A 61 1.69 6.02 -4.67
C CYS A 61 0.79 5.02 -3.93
N PRO A 62 0.21 4.03 -4.63
CA PRO A 62 -0.56 2.97 -3.98
C PRO A 62 0.35 2.08 -3.14
N ASN A 63 -0.20 1.52 -2.06
CA ASN A 63 0.54 0.60 -1.20
C ASN A 63 0.50 -0.82 -1.76
N LEU A 64 1.59 -1.56 -1.57
CA LEU A 64 1.66 -3.00 -1.79
C LEU A 64 1.69 -3.72 -0.45
N GLY A 65 0.98 -4.84 -0.36
CA GLY A 65 1.07 -5.73 0.79
C GLY A 65 2.41 -6.44 0.85
N THR A 66 3.03 -6.49 2.02
CA THR A 66 4.29 -7.20 2.24
C THR A 66 4.11 -8.70 2.54
N GLY A 67 2.88 -9.10 2.91
CA GLY A 67 2.58 -10.47 3.32
C GLY A 67 2.97 -10.80 4.77
N GLY A 68 3.33 -9.80 5.57
CA GLY A 68 3.63 -9.99 6.99
C GLY A 68 2.40 -10.21 7.87
N PHE A 69 2.65 -10.51 9.12
CA PHE A 69 1.64 -10.76 10.17
C PHE A 69 1.93 -9.93 11.42
N ASN A 70 0.89 -9.66 12.19
CA ASN A 70 0.97 -9.04 13.51
C ASN A 70 1.70 -7.69 13.50
N PHE A 71 1.47 -6.88 12.47
CA PHE A 71 2.09 -5.56 12.32
C PHE A 71 1.96 -4.71 13.58
N HIS A 72 3.03 -4.02 13.93
CA HIS A 72 3.17 -3.20 15.14
C HIS A 72 3.08 -3.97 16.46
N GLY A 73 3.12 -5.29 16.42
CA GLY A 73 3.13 -6.15 17.59
C GLY A 73 4.51 -6.74 17.89
N VAL A 74 4.69 -7.25 19.11
CA VAL A 74 5.94 -7.91 19.52
C VAL A 74 6.17 -9.24 18.80
N CYS A 75 5.12 -9.79 18.19
CA CYS A 75 5.17 -11.02 17.38
C CYS A 75 5.06 -10.71 15.88
N GLU A 76 5.44 -9.51 15.45
CA GLU A 76 5.48 -9.18 14.02
C GLU A 76 6.45 -10.12 13.31
N CYS A 77 5.98 -10.72 12.23
CA CYS A 77 6.76 -11.72 11.49
C CYS A 77 6.33 -11.83 10.03
N ILE A 78 7.19 -12.45 9.24
CA ILE A 78 6.93 -12.83 7.87
C ILE A 78 7.65 -14.15 7.57
N THR A 79 7.10 -15.00 6.72
CA THR A 79 7.80 -16.21 6.27
C THR A 79 8.73 -15.90 5.09
N ALA A 80 9.76 -16.72 4.91
CA ALA A 80 10.70 -16.61 3.80
C ALA A 80 9.97 -16.70 2.45
N GLU A 81 9.02 -17.62 2.31
CA GLU A 81 8.23 -17.83 1.09
C GLU A 81 7.41 -16.57 0.73
N ARG A 82 6.88 -15.85 1.73
CA ARG A 82 6.15 -14.61 1.48
C ARG A 82 7.07 -13.46 1.09
N MET A 83 8.27 -13.40 1.65
CA MET A 83 9.31 -12.46 1.22
C MET A 83 9.69 -12.70 -0.25
N ASP A 84 9.89 -13.95 -0.64
CA ASP A 84 10.22 -14.33 -2.02
C ASP A 84 9.08 -13.95 -2.97
N ARG A 85 7.82 -14.19 -2.59
CA ARG A 85 6.65 -13.78 -3.38
C ARG A 85 6.55 -12.27 -3.54
N CYS A 86 6.80 -11.52 -2.48
CA CYS A 86 6.82 -10.06 -2.54
C CYS A 86 7.90 -9.57 -3.52
N THR A 87 9.09 -10.14 -3.45
CA THR A 87 10.19 -9.84 -4.37
C THR A 87 9.81 -10.17 -5.83
N GLU A 88 9.19 -11.30 -6.08
CA GLU A 88 8.70 -11.70 -7.41
C GLU A 88 7.67 -10.72 -7.96
N ILE A 89 6.73 -10.27 -7.13
CA ILE A 89 5.74 -9.24 -7.53
C ILE A 89 6.44 -7.95 -7.94
N LEU A 90 7.41 -7.47 -7.16
CA LEU A 90 8.16 -6.25 -7.47
C LEU A 90 8.93 -6.38 -8.78
N LEU A 91 9.58 -7.50 -9.03
CA LEU A 91 10.27 -7.79 -10.30
C LEU A 91 9.29 -7.82 -11.48
N ASN A 92 8.10 -8.39 -11.29
CA ASN A 92 7.08 -8.42 -12.32
C ASN A 92 6.55 -7.01 -12.64
N ILE A 93 6.39 -6.13 -11.64
CA ILE A 93 6.02 -4.73 -11.84
C ILE A 93 7.08 -4.05 -12.72
N ILE A 94 8.37 -4.20 -12.38
CA ILE A 94 9.47 -3.60 -13.15
C ILE A 94 9.44 -4.09 -14.60
N LYS A 95 9.27 -5.39 -14.82
CA LYS A 95 9.17 -5.98 -16.17
C LYS A 95 8.00 -5.40 -16.97
N LEU A 96 6.82 -5.26 -16.35
CA LEU A 96 5.63 -4.72 -17.01
C LEU A 96 5.79 -3.25 -17.42
N TYR A 97 6.55 -2.47 -16.66
CA TYR A 97 6.85 -1.08 -17.04
C TYR A 97 8.02 -0.95 -18.03
N ALA A 98 8.86 -1.98 -18.15
CA ALA A 98 9.97 -1.99 -19.11
C ALA A 98 9.54 -2.40 -20.53
N GLU A 99 8.37 -2.99 -20.66
CA GLU A 99 7.74 -3.32 -21.95
C GLU A 99 7.06 -2.06 -22.53
#